data_d95fd350811a230b73abcc374d24c76a
#
_entry.id   d95fd350811a230b73abcc374d24c76a
#
_cell.length_a   1.000
_cell.length_b   1.000
_cell.length_c   1.000
_cell.angle_alpha   90.00
_cell.angle_beta   90.00
_cell.angle_gamma   90.00
#
_symmetry.space_group_name_H-M   'P 1'
#
loop_
_entity.id
_entity.type
_entity.pdbx_description
1 polymer ?
#
loop_
_entity_poly.entity_id
_entity_poly.type
_entity_poly.pdbx_seq_one_letter_code
_entity_poly.pdbx_strand_id
1 'polypeptide(L)'
;MRFLKPFKAIVAALALATISTACIREEALNTEADITAFHLDGNLLIREPVITNDEVKLYINGWEDRSKLAPRFELTPGATLSPASGTERNFTAPQTYVVTSQDGQWKKTYTVTFISNDVPTEYHFEGLDYYVYKNEGTGEEFKKFEKLYEQL
;
A
#
# COMPACT_ATOMS: atom_id res chain seq x y z
N MET A 1 -19.76 82.76 -22.11
CA MET A 1 -18.51 82.08 -21.75
C MET A 1 -18.79 80.75 -21.12
N ARG A 2 -18.24 79.72 -21.73
CA ARG A 2 -18.69 78.33 -21.56
C ARG A 2 -17.91 77.61 -20.44
N PHE A 3 -18.58 77.25 -19.42
CA PHE A 3 -18.08 76.26 -18.50
C PHE A 3 -18.50 74.83 -18.98
N LEU A 4 -17.56 74.08 -19.45
CA LEU A 4 -17.75 72.64 -19.73
C LEU A 4 -16.56 71.87 -19.17
N LYS A 5 -16.85 71.11 -18.21
CA LYS A 5 -16.59 69.67 -17.91
C LYS A 5 -15.45 69.36 -16.96
N PRO A 6 -15.85 68.84 -15.86
CA PRO A 6 -15.11 67.73 -15.24
C PRO A 6 -16.00 66.45 -15.04
N PHE A 7 -16.83 66.11 -16.06
CA PHE A 7 -17.71 64.88 -15.91
C PHE A 7 -17.08 63.62 -16.48
N LYS A 8 -15.96 63.74 -17.19
CA LYS A 8 -15.27 62.56 -17.77
C LYS A 8 -14.19 61.95 -16.88
N ALA A 9 -13.77 62.60 -15.82
CA ALA A 9 -12.76 62.05 -14.91
C ALA A 9 -13.31 61.13 -13.82
N ILE A 10 -14.61 61.23 -13.52
CA ILE A 10 -15.24 60.42 -12.45
C ILE A 10 -15.63 59.03 -12.94
N VAL A 11 -15.90 58.86 -14.24
CA VAL A 11 -16.29 57.54 -14.78
C VAL A 11 -15.08 56.60 -14.96
N ALA A 12 -13.87 57.15 -15.12
CA ALA A 12 -12.65 56.34 -15.25
C ALA A 12 -12.14 55.78 -13.89
N ALA A 13 -12.52 56.42 -12.79
CA ALA A 13 -12.08 55.98 -11.45
C ALA A 13 -12.96 54.84 -10.84
N LEU A 14 -14.14 54.58 -11.39
CA LEU A 14 -15.05 53.55 -10.87
C LEU A 14 -14.89 52.20 -11.57
N ALA A 15 -14.08 52.11 -12.62
CA ALA A 15 -13.89 50.85 -13.39
C ALA A 15 -12.69 50.00 -12.90
N LEU A 16 -11.94 50.45 -11.90
CA LEU A 16 -10.74 49.75 -11.43
C LEU A 16 -10.89 49.07 -10.07
N ALA A 17 -12.12 48.95 -9.54
CA ALA A 17 -12.37 48.38 -8.21
C ALA A 17 -13.03 46.97 -8.22
N THR A 18 -12.97 46.25 -9.34
CA THR A 18 -13.29 44.82 -9.35
C THR A 18 -12.03 43.99 -9.35
N ILE A 19 -11.18 44.19 -8.35
CA ILE A 19 -10.25 43.14 -7.97
C ILE A 19 -11.11 42.07 -7.32
N SER A 20 -11.56 41.12 -8.13
CA SER A 20 -12.07 39.87 -7.65
C SER A 20 -11.01 39.24 -6.75
N THR A 21 -11.15 39.36 -5.44
CA THR A 21 -10.49 38.48 -4.50
C THR A 21 -11.02 37.07 -4.83
N ALA A 22 -10.35 36.40 -5.74
CA ALA A 22 -10.46 34.93 -5.83
C ALA A 22 -9.99 34.46 -4.47
N CYS A 23 -10.93 34.14 -3.58
CA CYS A 23 -10.66 33.33 -2.41
C CYS A 23 -10.13 32.01 -2.96
N ILE A 24 -8.82 31.87 -3.00
CA ILE A 24 -8.17 30.56 -3.10
C ILE A 24 -8.57 29.91 -1.78
N ARG A 25 -9.61 29.08 -1.84
CA ARG A 25 -9.98 28.22 -0.73
C ARG A 25 -8.91 27.16 -0.69
N GLU A 26 -7.94 27.34 0.19
CA GLU A 26 -7.01 26.27 0.49
C GLU A 26 -7.83 25.11 1.04
N GLU A 27 -7.86 23.99 0.32
CA GLU A 27 -8.45 22.76 0.84
C GLU A 27 -7.66 22.36 2.08
N ALA A 28 -8.39 21.99 3.14
CA ALA A 28 -7.77 21.46 4.34
C ALA A 28 -6.96 20.20 3.98
N LEU A 29 -5.75 20.09 4.49
CA LEU A 29 -4.92 18.92 4.30
C LEU A 29 -5.59 17.70 4.90
N ASN A 30 -5.42 16.54 4.25
CA ASN A 30 -5.98 15.28 4.72
C ASN A 30 -5.30 14.85 6.03
N THR A 31 -6.12 14.49 7.01
CA THR A 31 -5.68 14.00 8.33
C THR A 31 -5.60 12.49 8.42
N GLU A 32 -6.09 11.77 7.42
CA GLU A 32 -6.05 10.31 7.38
C GLU A 32 -4.65 9.78 7.10
N ALA A 33 -4.29 8.67 7.75
CA ALA A 33 -3.00 8.01 7.63
C ALA A 33 -3.19 6.50 7.42
N ASP A 34 -3.86 6.12 6.32
CA ASP A 34 -4.23 4.73 6.08
C ASP A 34 -3.55 4.13 4.84
N ILE A 35 -3.28 2.81 4.92
CA ILE A 35 -3.00 1.98 3.75
C ILE A 35 -4.35 1.56 3.17
N THR A 36 -4.60 1.88 1.91
CA THR A 36 -5.86 1.62 1.21
C THR A 36 -5.79 0.42 0.28
N ALA A 37 -4.63 0.15 -0.30
CA ALA A 37 -4.40 -1.03 -1.11
C ALA A 37 -2.93 -1.50 -1.05
N PHE A 38 -2.72 -2.72 -1.51
CA PHE A 38 -1.43 -3.38 -1.55
C PHE A 38 -1.24 -4.10 -2.88
N HIS A 39 -0.05 -3.99 -3.44
CA HIS A 39 0.35 -4.69 -4.66
C HIS A 39 1.70 -5.36 -4.48
N LEU A 40 1.83 -6.56 -5.02
CA LEU A 40 3.09 -7.29 -5.10
C LEU A 40 3.27 -7.82 -6.52
N ASP A 41 4.43 -7.53 -7.12
CA ASP A 41 4.73 -7.98 -8.48
C ASP A 41 4.86 -9.51 -8.54
N GLY A 42 4.56 -10.12 -9.69
CA GLY A 42 4.83 -11.53 -9.96
C GLY A 42 3.71 -12.52 -9.61
N ASN A 43 2.47 -12.05 -9.34
CA ASN A 43 1.35 -12.92 -8.95
C ASN A 43 1.66 -13.85 -7.75
N LEU A 44 2.47 -13.37 -6.83
CA LEU A 44 2.90 -14.13 -5.66
C LEU A 44 1.78 -14.32 -4.63
N LEU A 45 0.77 -13.44 -4.65
CA LEU A 45 -0.37 -13.51 -3.74
C LEU A 45 -1.34 -14.60 -4.20
N ILE A 46 -1.70 -15.49 -3.30
CA ILE A 46 -2.68 -16.57 -3.54
C ILE A 46 -4.12 -16.13 -3.26
N ARG A 47 -4.30 -15.00 -2.59
CA ARG A 47 -5.60 -14.34 -2.35
C ARG A 47 -5.42 -12.86 -2.07
N GLU A 48 -6.52 -12.12 -2.04
CA GLU A 48 -6.54 -10.70 -1.70
C GLU A 48 -5.93 -10.43 -0.32
N PRO A 49 -5.14 -9.34 -0.19
CA PRO A 49 -4.61 -8.90 1.10
C PRO A 49 -5.71 -8.59 2.11
N VAL A 50 -5.46 -8.89 3.36
CA VAL A 50 -6.34 -8.48 4.46
C VAL A 50 -5.71 -7.28 5.15
N ILE A 51 -6.32 -6.10 4.98
CA ILE A 51 -5.90 -4.85 5.61
C ILE A 51 -6.85 -4.56 6.76
N THR A 52 -6.32 -4.49 7.97
CA THR A 52 -7.04 -4.11 9.17
C THR A 52 -6.54 -2.77 9.68
N ASN A 53 -6.93 -2.37 10.88
CA ASN A 53 -6.57 -1.06 11.42
C ASN A 53 -5.05 -0.82 11.52
N ASP A 54 -4.28 -1.86 11.84
CA ASP A 54 -2.85 -1.80 12.15
C ASP A 54 -2.04 -2.97 11.57
N GLU A 55 -2.70 -3.87 10.83
CA GLU A 55 -2.08 -5.05 10.22
C GLU A 55 -2.40 -5.16 8.75
N VAL A 56 -1.40 -5.62 7.97
CA VAL A 56 -1.56 -6.07 6.59
C VAL A 56 -1.12 -7.53 6.51
N LYS A 57 -2.05 -8.43 6.24
CA LYS A 57 -1.79 -9.85 6.08
C LYS A 57 -1.80 -10.22 4.61
N LEU A 58 -0.72 -10.82 4.16
CA LEU A 58 -0.46 -11.19 2.77
C LEU A 58 -0.27 -12.69 2.70
N TYR A 59 -0.96 -13.32 1.80
CA TYR A 59 -0.97 -14.79 1.68
C TYR A 59 -0.23 -15.19 0.42
N ILE A 60 0.84 -15.97 0.59
CA ILE A 60 1.71 -16.44 -0.48
C ILE A 60 1.92 -17.96 -0.36
N ASN A 61 2.42 -18.58 -1.46
CA ASN A 61 2.83 -19.96 -1.41
C ASN A 61 4.06 -20.15 -0.52
N GLY A 62 4.15 -21.31 0.15
CA GLY A 62 5.22 -21.62 1.12
C GLY A 62 6.63 -21.68 0.51
N TRP A 63 6.74 -21.93 -0.80
CA TRP A 63 8.02 -22.02 -1.53
C TRP A 63 8.53 -20.66 -2.02
N GLU A 64 7.78 -19.59 -1.87
CA GLU A 64 8.21 -18.27 -2.32
C GLU A 64 9.31 -17.69 -1.43
N ASP A 65 10.35 -17.14 -2.07
CA ASP A 65 11.42 -16.45 -1.35
C ASP A 65 10.94 -15.10 -0.83
N ARG A 66 10.84 -15.00 0.48
CA ARG A 66 10.41 -13.78 1.18
C ARG A 66 11.56 -12.88 1.61
N SER A 67 12.80 -13.27 1.31
CA SER A 67 13.97 -12.51 1.78
C SER A 67 14.14 -11.17 1.05
N LYS A 68 13.55 -11.03 -0.15
CA LYS A 68 13.71 -9.86 -1.03
C LYS A 68 12.41 -9.52 -1.75
N LEU A 69 11.45 -8.99 -1.01
CA LEU A 69 10.19 -8.53 -1.58
C LEU A 69 10.09 -7.00 -1.52
N ALA A 70 9.54 -6.40 -2.56
CA ALA A 70 9.36 -4.96 -2.71
C ALA A 70 7.87 -4.60 -2.84
N PRO A 71 7.10 -4.69 -1.76
CA PRO A 71 5.67 -4.41 -1.79
C PRO A 71 5.38 -2.95 -2.09
N ARG A 72 4.32 -2.71 -2.87
CA ARG A 72 3.79 -1.39 -3.16
C ARG A 72 2.50 -1.16 -2.42
N PHE A 73 2.39 0.01 -1.81
CA PHE A 73 1.24 0.41 -1.01
C PHE A 73 0.56 1.61 -1.65
N GLU A 74 -0.76 1.58 -1.69
CA GLU A 74 -1.57 2.77 -1.90
C GLU A 74 -1.98 3.34 -0.54
N LEU A 75 -2.00 4.65 -0.45
CA LEU A 75 -2.27 5.38 0.79
C LEU A 75 -3.43 6.33 0.60
N THR A 76 -3.99 6.80 1.70
CA THR A 76 -4.89 7.95 1.67
C THR A 76 -4.23 9.15 0.98
N PRO A 77 -4.98 9.98 0.24
CA PRO A 77 -4.42 11.09 -0.55
C PRO A 77 -3.51 12.00 0.27
N GLY A 78 -2.29 12.22 -0.24
CA GLY A 78 -1.30 13.08 0.38
C GLY A 78 -0.50 12.45 1.54
N ALA A 79 -0.87 11.27 2.02
CA ALA A 79 -0.12 10.55 3.06
C ALA A 79 1.24 10.03 2.53
N THR A 80 2.17 9.83 3.44
CA THR A 80 3.51 9.31 3.15
C THR A 80 3.79 8.03 3.93
N LEU A 81 4.68 7.18 3.41
CA LEU A 81 5.03 5.88 3.99
C LEU A 81 6.52 5.81 4.31
N SER A 82 6.85 5.26 5.47
CA SER A 82 8.23 4.95 5.85
C SER A 82 8.32 3.52 6.38
N PRO A 83 9.20 2.65 5.84
CA PRO A 83 9.99 2.82 4.60
C PRO A 83 9.12 3.08 3.37
N ALA A 84 9.71 3.67 2.33
CA ALA A 84 8.97 4.03 1.12
C ALA A 84 8.35 2.80 0.42
N SER A 85 7.20 3.00 -0.23
CA SER A 85 6.55 1.99 -1.07
C SER A 85 7.51 1.49 -2.15
N GLY A 86 7.54 0.17 -2.38
CA GLY A 86 8.45 -0.47 -3.33
C GLY A 86 9.88 -0.66 -2.82
N THR A 87 10.18 -0.37 -1.55
CA THR A 87 11.49 -0.69 -0.95
C THR A 87 11.61 -2.19 -0.72
N GLU A 88 12.69 -2.79 -1.23
CA GLU A 88 13.00 -4.20 -1.00
C GLU A 88 13.30 -4.45 0.48
N ARG A 89 12.68 -5.47 1.06
CA ARG A 89 12.86 -5.86 2.46
C ARG A 89 12.76 -7.37 2.63
N ASN A 90 13.26 -7.84 3.78
CA ASN A 90 13.19 -9.23 4.18
C ASN A 90 11.91 -9.49 4.98
N PHE A 91 10.98 -10.25 4.42
CA PHE A 91 9.72 -10.64 5.03
C PHE A 91 9.69 -12.07 5.57
N THR A 92 10.84 -12.65 5.85
CA THR A 92 10.89 -13.89 6.66
C THR A 92 10.38 -13.67 8.09
N ALA A 93 10.32 -12.39 8.50
CA ALA A 93 9.67 -11.93 9.72
C ALA A 93 8.77 -10.72 9.42
N PRO A 94 7.76 -10.43 10.25
CA PRO A 94 6.91 -9.27 10.10
C PRO A 94 7.70 -7.96 9.97
N GLN A 95 7.25 -7.05 9.11
CA GLN A 95 7.88 -5.77 8.87
C GLN A 95 6.97 -4.62 9.25
N THR A 96 7.54 -3.57 9.82
CA THR A 96 6.79 -2.39 10.27
C THR A 96 6.89 -1.27 9.25
N TYR A 97 5.78 -0.59 9.02
CA TYR A 97 5.65 0.60 8.19
C TYR A 97 4.91 1.69 8.96
N VAL A 98 5.31 2.94 8.77
CA VAL A 98 4.65 4.10 9.39
C VAL A 98 4.05 4.94 8.29
N VAL A 99 2.74 5.11 8.31
CA VAL A 99 2.01 6.07 7.46
C VAL A 99 1.90 7.38 8.22
N THR A 100 2.19 8.48 7.53
CA THR A 100 2.02 9.84 8.06
C THR A 100 1.02 10.58 7.19
N SER A 101 0.02 11.21 7.79
CA SER A 101 -1.01 12.01 7.12
C SER A 101 -0.42 13.19 6.32
N GLN A 102 -1.20 13.73 5.39
CA GLN A 102 -0.77 14.88 4.58
C GLN A 102 -0.43 16.11 5.43
N ASP A 103 -1.17 16.35 6.51
CA ASP A 103 -0.91 17.46 7.44
C ASP A 103 0.29 17.19 8.38
N GLY A 104 0.83 15.97 8.36
CA GLY A 104 1.98 15.54 9.17
C GLY A 104 1.67 15.33 10.65
N GLN A 105 0.44 15.51 11.09
CA GLN A 105 0.08 15.47 12.51
C GLN A 105 -0.27 14.07 12.99
N TRP A 106 -0.75 13.20 12.10
CA TRP A 106 -1.17 11.84 12.44
C TRP A 106 -0.21 10.82 11.87
N LYS A 107 0.11 9.83 12.69
CA LYS A 107 0.95 8.70 12.31
C LYS A 107 0.27 7.40 12.72
N LYS A 108 0.30 6.44 11.82
CA LYS A 108 -0.23 5.11 12.05
C LYS A 108 0.82 4.07 11.68
N THR A 109 1.03 3.11 12.57
CA THR A 109 2.00 2.04 12.37
C THR A 109 1.27 0.78 11.93
N TYR A 110 1.72 0.21 10.82
CA TYR A 110 1.23 -1.05 10.29
C TYR A 110 2.28 -2.14 10.43
N THR A 111 1.85 -3.33 10.82
CA THR A 111 2.64 -4.55 10.77
C THR A 111 2.25 -5.34 9.53
N VAL A 112 3.20 -5.53 8.62
CA VAL A 112 3.01 -6.29 7.38
C VAL A 112 3.57 -7.69 7.57
N THR A 113 2.71 -8.70 7.43
CA THR A 113 3.06 -10.11 7.64
C THR A 113 2.73 -10.93 6.40
N PHE A 114 3.69 -11.71 5.92
CA PHE A 114 3.47 -12.71 4.89
C PHE A 114 3.16 -14.05 5.56
N ILE A 115 2.00 -14.57 5.26
CA ILE A 115 1.52 -15.86 5.75
C ILE A 115 1.63 -16.83 4.58
N SER A 116 2.42 -17.89 4.77
CA SER A 116 2.40 -19.03 3.85
C SER A 116 1.33 -20.00 4.30
N ASN A 117 0.40 -20.30 3.42
CA ASN A 117 -0.65 -21.29 3.72
C ASN A 117 -0.14 -22.74 3.66
N ASP A 118 1.03 -22.93 3.06
CA ASP A 118 1.60 -24.24 2.83
C ASP A 118 2.85 -24.39 3.68
N VAL A 119 2.73 -24.99 4.86
CA VAL A 119 3.89 -25.46 5.61
C VAL A 119 4.16 -26.88 5.12
N PRO A 120 5.24 -27.14 4.34
CA PRO A 120 5.56 -28.50 3.95
C PRO A 120 5.93 -29.30 5.18
N THR A 121 5.20 -30.37 5.43
CA THR A 121 5.60 -31.40 6.37
C THR A 121 6.24 -32.52 5.56
N GLU A 122 7.53 -32.75 5.79
CA GLU A 122 8.28 -33.78 5.10
C GLU A 122 7.94 -35.16 5.68
N TYR A 123 7.55 -36.07 4.82
CA TYR A 123 7.34 -37.49 5.16
C TYR A 123 8.20 -38.36 4.25
N HIS A 124 9.05 -39.18 4.86
CA HIS A 124 9.82 -40.22 4.15
C HIS A 124 9.01 -41.51 4.10
N PHE A 125 8.70 -41.97 2.89
CA PHE A 125 8.16 -43.29 2.65
C PHE A 125 9.15 -44.08 1.82
N GLU A 126 9.32 -45.36 2.08
CA GLU A 126 10.29 -46.22 1.38
C GLU A 126 10.33 -45.95 -0.15
N GLY A 127 11.35 -45.24 -0.62
CA GLY A 127 11.59 -44.91 -2.02
C GLY A 127 10.75 -43.79 -2.64
N LEU A 128 9.97 -43.08 -1.83
CA LEU A 128 9.18 -41.90 -2.30
C LEU A 128 9.22 -40.82 -1.23
N ASP A 129 9.82 -39.70 -1.59
CA ASP A 129 9.69 -38.50 -0.79
C ASP A 129 8.42 -37.75 -1.21
N TYR A 130 7.57 -37.42 -0.26
CA TYR A 130 6.41 -36.59 -0.52
C TYR A 130 6.27 -35.51 0.53
N TYR A 131 5.79 -34.36 0.08
CA TYR A 131 5.50 -33.24 0.96
C TYR A 131 3.98 -33.13 1.14
N VAL A 132 3.54 -33.01 2.37
CA VAL A 132 2.17 -32.67 2.68
C VAL A 132 2.10 -31.19 2.99
N TYR A 133 1.32 -30.48 2.20
CA TYR A 133 1.04 -29.08 2.41
C TYR A 133 -0.32 -28.97 3.11
N LYS A 134 -0.35 -28.26 4.20
CA LYS A 134 -1.59 -27.99 4.92
C LYS A 134 -1.98 -26.53 4.70
N ASN A 135 -3.15 -26.33 4.10
CA ASN A 135 -3.72 -25.00 4.00
C ASN A 135 -4.31 -24.62 5.37
N GLU A 136 -3.65 -23.74 6.11
CA GLU A 136 -4.09 -23.30 7.42
C GLU A 136 -5.42 -22.52 7.38
N GLY A 137 -5.81 -21.97 6.22
CA GLY A 137 -7.07 -21.24 6.05
C GLY A 137 -8.28 -22.15 5.85
N THR A 138 -8.13 -23.29 5.16
CA THR A 138 -9.22 -24.23 4.85
C THR A 138 -9.10 -25.58 5.57
N GLY A 139 -7.94 -25.89 6.12
CA GLY A 139 -7.65 -27.18 6.72
C GLY A 139 -7.46 -28.32 5.70
N GLU A 140 -7.48 -28.02 4.41
CA GLU A 140 -7.26 -29.01 3.36
C GLU A 140 -5.78 -29.39 3.28
N GLU A 141 -5.53 -30.69 3.18
CA GLU A 141 -4.19 -31.23 2.99
C GLU A 141 -3.97 -31.56 1.52
N PHE A 142 -2.92 -31.00 0.94
CA PHE A 142 -2.49 -31.33 -0.41
C PHE A 142 -1.27 -32.24 -0.35
N LYS A 143 -1.32 -33.35 -1.09
CA LYS A 143 -0.17 -34.25 -1.23
C LYS A 143 0.48 -34.01 -2.58
N LYS A 144 1.68 -33.48 -2.58
CA LYS A 144 2.50 -33.37 -3.78
C LYS A 144 3.59 -34.45 -3.75
N PHE A 145 3.55 -35.36 -4.70
CA PHE A 145 4.59 -36.34 -4.87
C PHE A 145 5.69 -35.75 -5.75
N GLU A 146 6.86 -35.51 -5.19
CA GLU A 146 8.06 -35.25 -5.98
C GLU A 146 8.80 -36.55 -6.18
N LYS A 147 8.92 -36.97 -7.44
CA LYS A 147 9.78 -38.06 -7.79
C LYS A 147 11.19 -37.51 -7.86
N LEU A 148 12.00 -37.81 -6.87
CA LEU A 148 13.45 -37.61 -6.96
C LEU A 148 13.95 -38.48 -8.10
N TYR A 149 14.33 -37.87 -9.22
CA TYR A 149 15.14 -38.55 -10.21
C TYR A 149 16.52 -38.64 -9.62
N GLU A 150 16.95 -39.81 -9.22
CA GLU A 150 18.37 -40.12 -9.09
C GLU A 150 19.00 -39.81 -10.43
N GLN A 151 19.91 -38.86 -10.42
CA GLN A 151 20.80 -38.64 -11.57
C GLN A 151 21.72 -39.87 -11.62
N LEU A 152 21.48 -40.70 -12.59
CA LEU A 152 22.43 -41.73 -13.03
C LEU A 152 23.60 -41.07 -13.74
#